data_d22d76bd88eb06f584f83997144657cb
#
_entry.id   d22d76bd88eb06f584f83997144657cb
#
_cell.length_a   1.000
_cell.length_b   1.000
_cell.length_c   1.000
_cell.angle_alpha   90.00
_cell.angle_beta   90.00
_cell.angle_gamma   90.00
#
_symmetry.space_group_name_H-M   'P 1'
#
loop_
_entity.id
_entity.type
_entity.pdbx_description
1 polymer ?
#
loop_
_entity_poly.entity_id
_entity_poly.type
_entity_poly.pdbx_seq_one_letter_code
_entity_poly.pdbx_strand_id
1 'polypeptide(L)'
;MPDGADPRIESPFLRELHAYWLSRRGGRAFPRRSDFEPLSIPAVLPHLILIAVERGATTRFRVRLSGTFVDSVFRRTGTGRYLDEAPINIRHPWRLEPYHAVSTEGRIDVSRTRYVDDEDRRFDYERLLLPLAVDDDRRVDMIVGALSFAEPIVTPGVPFSARGT
;
A
#
# COMPACT_ATOMS: atom_id res chain seq x y z
N MET A 1 17.41 -20.78 -4.68
CA MET A 1 17.25 -20.54 -3.31
C MET A 1 16.40 -19.38 -3.03
N PRO A 2 15.52 -19.72 -2.41
CA PRO A 2 14.51 -18.81 -2.33
C PRO A 2 14.85 -17.82 -1.39
N ASP A 3 14.14 -17.09 -1.51
CA ASP A 3 13.37 -16.51 -0.52
C ASP A 3 14.13 -15.46 0.23
N GLY A 4 14.40 -14.40 -0.45
CA GLY A 4 14.47 -13.09 0.14
C GLY A 4 13.11 -12.58 0.60
N ALA A 5 12.11 -13.46 0.73
CA ALA A 5 10.81 -13.05 1.23
C ALA A 5 10.92 -12.67 2.70
N ASP A 6 10.54 -11.46 3.03
CA ASP A 6 10.49 -11.00 4.41
C ASP A 6 9.54 -11.91 5.20
N PRO A 7 10.02 -12.58 6.28
CA PRO A 7 9.19 -13.53 7.02
C PRO A 7 7.98 -12.89 7.72
N ARG A 8 7.97 -11.56 7.82
CA ARG A 8 6.83 -10.82 8.37
C ARG A 8 5.61 -10.80 7.44
N ILE A 9 5.82 -11.05 6.14
CA ILE A 9 4.75 -11.00 5.13
C ILE A 9 4.02 -12.33 5.13
N GLU A 10 2.74 -12.33 5.45
CA GLU A 10 1.89 -13.53 5.46
C GLU A 10 1.11 -13.71 4.15
N SER A 11 0.59 -12.62 3.60
CA SER A 11 -0.23 -12.67 2.39
C SER A 11 0.57 -13.14 1.16
N PRO A 12 0.08 -14.13 0.41
CA PRO A 12 0.76 -14.62 -0.79
C PRO A 12 0.98 -13.55 -1.85
N PHE A 13 0.02 -12.67 -2.10
CA PHE A 13 0.21 -11.63 -3.12
C PHE A 13 1.09 -10.48 -2.63
N LEU A 14 1.18 -10.21 -1.34
CA LEU A 14 2.19 -9.29 -0.82
C LEU A 14 3.60 -9.87 -0.94
N ARG A 15 3.75 -11.18 -0.77
CA ARG A 15 5.02 -11.87 -1.06
C ARG A 15 5.39 -11.78 -2.54
N GLU A 16 4.41 -11.89 -3.43
CA GLU A 16 4.62 -11.72 -4.88
C GLU A 16 5.10 -10.31 -5.20
N LEU A 17 4.47 -9.28 -4.62
CA LEU A 17 4.91 -7.89 -4.77
C LEU A 17 6.34 -7.72 -4.28
N HIS A 18 6.66 -8.24 -3.10
CA HIS A 18 8.00 -8.14 -2.52
C HIS A 18 9.05 -8.83 -3.40
N ALA A 19 8.75 -10.04 -3.87
CA ALA A 19 9.64 -10.79 -4.76
C ALA A 19 9.89 -10.04 -6.07
N TYR A 20 8.85 -9.47 -6.67
CA TYR A 20 8.97 -8.65 -7.85
C TYR A 20 9.84 -7.40 -7.61
N TRP A 21 9.60 -6.70 -6.51
CA TRP A 21 10.39 -5.53 -6.12
C TRP A 21 11.88 -5.90 -5.94
N LEU A 22 12.17 -7.00 -5.26
CA LEU A 22 13.54 -7.51 -5.09
C LEU A 22 14.19 -7.81 -6.44
N SER A 23 13.45 -8.39 -7.40
CA SER A 23 13.95 -8.71 -8.74
C SER A 23 14.32 -7.47 -9.55
N ARG A 24 13.71 -6.33 -9.24
CA ARG A 24 13.95 -5.06 -9.93
C ARG A 24 15.00 -4.18 -9.27
N ARG A 25 15.41 -4.52 -8.06
CA ARG A 25 16.37 -3.74 -7.31
C ARG A 25 17.77 -3.78 -7.91
N GLY A 26 18.19 -4.93 -8.42
CA GLY A 26 19.58 -5.13 -8.84
C GLY A 26 20.52 -4.96 -7.66
N GLY A 27 21.65 -4.30 -7.86
CA GLY A 27 22.61 -4.00 -6.80
C GLY A 27 22.32 -2.72 -6.01
N ARG A 28 21.17 -2.10 -6.23
CA ARG A 28 20.76 -0.85 -5.56
C ARG A 28 20.05 -1.15 -4.25
N ALA A 29 19.91 -0.12 -3.40
CA ALA A 29 19.14 -0.24 -2.17
C ALA A 29 17.65 -0.51 -2.43
N PHE A 30 17.11 0.09 -3.50
CA PHE A 30 15.74 -0.08 -3.96
C PHE A 30 15.63 0.16 -5.48
N PRO A 31 14.59 -0.37 -6.14
CA PRO A 31 14.40 -0.16 -7.58
C PRO A 31 14.09 1.30 -7.92
N ARG A 32 14.29 1.65 -9.18
CA ARG A 32 13.73 2.87 -9.74
C ARG A 32 12.27 2.67 -10.14
N ARG A 33 11.50 3.74 -10.11
CA ARG A 33 10.12 3.72 -10.62
C ARG A 33 10.06 3.21 -12.07
N SER A 34 11.05 3.56 -12.89
CA SER A 34 11.14 3.14 -14.29
C SER A 34 11.35 1.62 -14.47
N ASP A 35 11.91 0.95 -13.46
CA ASP A 35 12.12 -0.50 -13.47
C ASP A 35 10.91 -1.28 -12.94
N PHE A 36 9.95 -0.57 -12.35
CA PHE A 36 8.78 -1.17 -11.72
C PHE A 36 7.56 -1.03 -12.64
N GLU A 37 7.12 -2.16 -13.20
CA GLU A 37 5.96 -2.24 -14.10
C GLU A 37 4.81 -2.99 -13.44
N PRO A 38 3.77 -2.27 -12.96
CA PRO A 38 2.66 -2.91 -12.26
C PRO A 38 1.91 -3.96 -13.06
N LEU A 39 1.87 -3.82 -14.40
CA LEU A 39 1.20 -4.78 -15.26
C LEU A 39 1.90 -6.14 -15.30
N SER A 40 3.14 -6.22 -14.84
CA SER A 40 3.86 -7.50 -14.70
C SER A 40 3.37 -8.37 -13.54
N ILE A 41 2.57 -7.79 -12.64
CA ILE A 41 2.00 -8.47 -11.48
C ILE A 41 0.47 -8.27 -11.42
N PRO A 42 -0.27 -8.80 -12.40
CA PRO A 42 -1.69 -8.51 -12.54
C PRO A 42 -2.55 -8.95 -11.34
N ALA A 43 -2.15 -10.00 -10.64
CA ALA A 43 -2.86 -10.45 -9.44
C ALA A 43 -2.77 -9.44 -8.29
N VAL A 44 -1.69 -8.68 -8.21
CA VAL A 44 -1.47 -7.67 -7.18
C VAL A 44 -2.10 -6.33 -7.55
N LEU A 45 -2.23 -6.04 -8.83
CA LEU A 45 -2.64 -4.73 -9.33
C LEU A 45 -3.92 -4.16 -8.70
N PRO A 46 -5.00 -4.93 -8.49
CA PRO A 46 -6.20 -4.41 -7.84
C PRO A 46 -5.99 -3.95 -6.39
N HIS A 47 -4.95 -4.47 -5.75
CA HIS A 47 -4.60 -4.20 -4.35
C HIS A 47 -3.48 -3.19 -4.19
N LEU A 48 -2.92 -2.72 -5.31
CA LEU A 48 -1.73 -1.87 -5.35
C LEU A 48 -2.06 -0.43 -5.00
N ILE A 49 -1.12 0.22 -4.33
CA ILE A 49 -1.09 1.68 -4.18
C ILE A 49 0.29 2.18 -4.63
N LEU A 50 0.30 3.28 -5.35
CA LEU A 50 1.54 3.95 -5.76
C LEU A 50 1.47 5.40 -5.28
N ILE A 51 2.47 5.82 -4.53
CA ILE A 51 2.45 7.07 -3.79
C ILE A 51 3.68 7.88 -4.13
N ALA A 52 3.50 9.14 -4.48
CA ALA A 52 4.59 10.09 -4.65
C ALA A 52 4.92 10.76 -3.30
N VAL A 53 6.21 10.88 -3.02
CA VAL A 53 6.72 11.61 -1.87
C VAL A 53 7.01 13.05 -2.31
N GLU A 54 6.18 13.97 -1.90
CA GLU A 54 6.31 15.38 -2.25
C GLU A 54 6.93 16.13 -1.08
N ARG A 55 8.16 16.60 -1.28
CA ARG A 55 8.92 17.34 -0.28
C ARG A 55 8.75 18.84 -0.49
N GLY A 56 8.33 19.53 0.54
CA GLY A 56 8.16 20.98 0.57
C GLY A 56 8.40 21.48 1.98
N ALA A 57 7.64 22.48 2.44
CA ALA A 57 7.67 22.92 3.83
C ALA A 57 7.35 21.75 4.78
N THR A 58 6.46 20.86 4.35
CA THR A 58 6.19 19.56 4.97
C THR A 58 6.21 18.49 3.89
N THR A 59 6.58 17.26 4.26
CA THR A 59 6.50 16.13 3.34
C THR A 59 5.05 15.63 3.26
N ARG A 60 4.53 15.54 2.04
CA ARG A 60 3.19 15.01 1.78
C ARG A 60 3.25 13.79 0.87
N PHE A 61 2.27 12.94 0.99
CA PHE A 61 2.18 11.69 0.25
C PHE A 61 0.94 11.72 -0.65
N ARG A 62 1.19 11.77 -1.96
CA ARG A 62 0.13 11.85 -2.96
C ARG A 62 -0.08 10.50 -3.63
N VAL A 63 -1.30 10.00 -3.60
CA VAL A 63 -1.66 8.75 -4.30
C VAL A 63 -1.65 9.00 -5.80
N ARG A 64 -0.79 8.29 -6.51
CA ARG A 64 -0.68 8.35 -7.98
C ARG A 64 -1.49 7.25 -8.66
N LEU A 65 -1.64 6.12 -7.98
CA LEU A 65 -2.46 4.99 -8.41
C LEU A 65 -3.04 4.32 -7.18
N SER A 66 -4.32 4.04 -7.22
CA SER A 66 -5.01 3.19 -6.26
C SER A 66 -5.73 2.08 -7.01
N GLY A 67 -5.47 0.84 -6.62
CA GLY A 67 -6.09 -0.33 -7.24
C GLY A 67 -7.60 -0.38 -7.04
N THR A 68 -8.29 -1.04 -7.95
CA THR A 68 -9.76 -1.09 -7.95
C THR A 68 -10.34 -1.74 -6.70
N PHE A 69 -9.68 -2.75 -6.16
CA PHE A 69 -10.12 -3.37 -4.92
C PHE A 69 -9.93 -2.43 -3.72
N VAL A 70 -8.82 -1.72 -3.66
CA VAL A 70 -8.57 -0.72 -2.62
C VAL A 70 -9.66 0.37 -2.64
N ASP A 71 -9.94 0.90 -3.82
CA ASP A 71 -10.98 1.91 -3.99
C ASP A 71 -12.36 1.38 -3.57
N SER A 72 -12.67 0.11 -3.85
CA SER A 72 -13.94 -0.50 -3.46
C SER A 72 -14.10 -0.62 -1.95
N VAL A 73 -13.03 -0.97 -1.24
CA VAL A 73 -13.05 -1.06 0.22
C VAL A 73 -13.26 0.30 0.87
N PHE A 74 -12.52 1.30 0.40
CA PHE A 74 -12.63 2.66 0.93
C PHE A 74 -13.79 3.46 0.33
N ARG A 75 -14.53 2.88 -0.63
CA ARG A 75 -15.69 3.49 -1.31
C ARG A 75 -15.39 4.84 -1.95
N ARG A 76 -14.17 5.01 -2.42
CA ARG A 76 -13.73 6.23 -3.10
C ARG A 76 -12.45 5.97 -3.88
N THR A 77 -12.27 6.73 -4.94
CA THR A 77 -10.99 6.71 -5.64
C THR A 77 -9.92 7.43 -4.82
N GLY A 78 -8.79 6.74 -4.58
CA GLY A 78 -7.64 7.32 -3.89
C GLY A 78 -6.76 8.14 -4.80
N THR A 79 -6.74 7.85 -6.09
CA THR A 79 -5.85 8.47 -7.07
C THR A 79 -6.02 9.99 -7.10
N GLY A 80 -4.90 10.70 -7.01
CA GLY A 80 -4.83 12.15 -7.00
C GLY A 80 -4.98 12.81 -5.63
N ARG A 81 -5.33 12.06 -4.60
CA ARG A 81 -5.54 12.58 -3.24
C ARG A 81 -4.26 12.45 -2.41
N TYR A 82 -4.14 13.30 -1.42
CA TYR A 82 -3.11 13.18 -0.40
C TYR A 82 -3.59 12.29 0.76
N LEU A 83 -2.66 11.55 1.37
CA LEU A 83 -2.99 10.68 2.50
C LEU A 83 -3.44 11.46 3.74
N ASP A 84 -3.09 12.73 3.84
CA ASP A 84 -3.46 13.61 4.96
C ASP A 84 -4.78 14.34 4.74
N GLU A 85 -5.47 14.13 3.62
CA GLU A 85 -6.75 14.79 3.37
C GLU A 85 -7.89 14.14 4.18
N ALA A 86 -8.63 14.99 4.90
CA ALA A 86 -9.89 14.58 5.49
C ALA A 86 -10.91 14.25 4.37
N PRO A 87 -11.86 13.36 4.58
CA PRO A 87 -12.38 12.83 5.83
C PRO A 87 -11.89 11.42 6.19
N ILE A 88 -10.88 10.89 5.53
CA ILE A 88 -10.35 9.54 5.83
C ILE A 88 -9.90 9.42 7.29
N ASN A 89 -9.69 10.57 7.94
CA ASN A 89 -8.94 10.64 9.18
C ASN A 89 -9.69 11.04 10.42
N ILE A 90 -10.98 11.30 10.37
CA ILE A 90 -11.65 11.84 11.55
C ILE A 90 -11.68 10.83 12.70
N ARG A 91 -11.79 9.53 12.39
CA ARG A 91 -11.82 8.48 13.42
C ARG A 91 -10.57 7.61 13.47
N HIS A 92 -9.87 7.49 12.35
CA HIS A 92 -8.72 6.60 12.22
C HIS A 92 -7.69 7.25 11.30
N PRO A 93 -6.84 8.09 11.87
CA PRO A 93 -5.79 8.70 11.06
C PRO A 93 -4.97 7.61 10.38
N TRP A 94 -4.81 7.72 9.07
CA TRP A 94 -3.77 7.00 8.38
C TRP A 94 -2.49 7.32 9.14
N ARG A 95 -1.92 6.34 9.78
CA ARG A 95 -0.65 6.56 10.45
C ARG A 95 0.37 6.86 9.37
N LEU A 96 0.74 8.12 9.25
CA LEU A 96 1.73 8.56 8.27
C LEU A 96 3.15 8.18 8.65
N GLU A 97 3.37 7.81 9.91
CA GLU A 97 4.67 7.39 10.41
C GLU A 97 5.36 6.32 9.53
N PRO A 98 4.69 5.22 9.12
CA PRO A 98 5.33 4.25 8.25
C PRO A 98 5.74 4.82 6.90
N TYR A 99 4.94 5.71 6.33
CA TYR A 99 5.27 6.38 5.06
C TYR A 99 6.47 7.31 5.21
N HIS A 100 6.54 8.05 6.31
CA HIS A 100 7.71 8.87 6.64
C HIS A 100 8.95 7.99 6.84
N ALA A 101 8.85 6.89 7.58
CA ALA A 101 9.97 5.98 7.80
C ALA A 101 10.48 5.37 6.49
N VAL A 102 9.59 4.89 5.63
CA VAL A 102 9.99 4.36 4.31
C VAL A 102 10.66 5.44 3.46
N SER A 103 10.11 6.65 3.44
CA SER A 103 10.63 7.74 2.61
C SER A 103 11.97 8.31 3.10
N THR A 104 12.24 8.26 4.40
CA THR A 104 13.48 8.82 4.97
C THR A 104 14.57 7.77 5.16
N GLU A 105 14.20 6.56 5.56
CA GLU A 105 15.15 5.49 5.89
C GLU A 105 15.39 4.51 4.73
N GLY A 106 14.54 4.53 3.70
CA GLY A 106 14.67 3.62 2.55
C GLY A 106 14.43 2.16 2.88
N ARG A 107 13.79 1.86 4.01
CA ARG A 107 13.47 0.49 4.43
C ARG A 107 12.03 0.13 4.08
N ILE A 108 11.77 -1.17 4.01
CA ILE A 108 10.41 -1.66 3.81
C ILE A 108 9.61 -1.61 5.11
N ASP A 109 8.30 -1.44 5.00
CA ASP A 109 7.38 -1.52 6.13
C ASP A 109 6.37 -2.64 5.89
N VAL A 110 6.25 -3.52 6.87
CA VAL A 110 5.21 -4.55 6.92
C VAL A 110 4.42 -4.33 8.19
N SER A 111 3.14 -4.03 8.04
CA SER A 111 2.27 -3.74 9.20
C SER A 111 0.91 -4.39 9.04
N ARG A 112 0.30 -4.73 10.18
CA ARG A 112 -1.10 -5.12 10.27
C ARG A 112 -1.85 -4.02 10.94
N THR A 113 -2.96 -3.64 10.35
CA THR A 113 -3.74 -2.52 10.85
C THR A 113 -5.22 -2.75 10.66
N ARG A 114 -6.01 -1.97 11.35
CA ARG A 114 -7.47 -1.99 11.27
C ARG A 114 -7.95 -0.66 10.73
N TYR A 115 -8.85 -0.73 9.78
CA TYR A 115 -9.63 0.40 9.30
C TYR A 115 -11.08 0.25 9.73
N VAL A 116 -11.66 1.33 10.24
CA VAL A 116 -13.08 1.40 10.56
C VAL A 116 -13.67 2.57 9.77
N ASP A 117 -14.69 2.29 8.99
CA ASP A 117 -15.32 3.32 8.18
C ASP A 117 -16.44 4.08 8.92
N ASP A 118 -17.08 5.02 8.21
CA ASP A 118 -18.14 5.85 8.77
C ASP A 118 -19.40 5.06 9.18
N GLU A 119 -19.54 3.85 8.65
CA GLU A 119 -20.64 2.92 8.97
C GLU A 119 -20.24 1.88 10.02
N ASP A 120 -19.12 2.10 10.73
CA ASP A 120 -18.55 1.18 11.72
C ASP A 120 -18.16 -0.19 11.15
N ARG A 121 -17.95 -0.30 9.82
CA ARG A 121 -17.42 -1.52 9.22
C ARG A 121 -15.93 -1.62 9.52
N ARG A 122 -15.51 -2.79 9.93
CA ARG A 122 -14.12 -3.05 10.34
C ARG A 122 -13.42 -3.93 9.33
N PHE A 123 -12.24 -3.49 8.90
CA PHE A 123 -11.37 -4.21 7.98
C PHE A 123 -10.01 -4.39 8.63
N ASP A 124 -9.62 -5.62 8.85
CA ASP A 124 -8.23 -5.94 9.22
C ASP A 124 -7.44 -6.20 7.95
N TYR A 125 -6.28 -5.60 7.83
CA TYR A 125 -5.44 -5.78 6.65
C TYR A 125 -3.97 -5.78 6.97
N GLU A 126 -3.22 -6.52 6.15
CA GLU A 126 -1.77 -6.48 6.10
C GLU A 126 -1.36 -5.49 5.01
N ARG A 127 -0.43 -4.63 5.32
CA ARG A 127 0.09 -3.62 4.40
C ARG A 127 1.58 -3.81 4.21
N LEU A 128 2.02 -3.79 2.96
CA LEU A 128 3.42 -3.74 2.57
C LEU A 128 3.69 -2.40 1.90
N LEU A 129 4.74 -1.70 2.34
CA LEU A 129 5.24 -0.47 1.73
C LEU A 129 6.70 -0.65 1.33
N LEU A 130 7.01 -0.33 0.09
CA LEU A 130 8.31 -0.54 -0.53
C LEU A 130 8.82 0.76 -1.17
N PRO A 131 10.08 1.17 -0.90
CA PRO A 131 10.63 2.38 -1.48
C PRO A 131 10.99 2.23 -2.96
N LEU A 132 10.83 3.32 -3.71
CA LEU A 132 11.27 3.46 -5.10
C LEU A 132 12.04 4.77 -5.28
N ALA A 133 13.10 4.74 -6.07
CA ALA A 133 13.77 5.93 -6.57
C ALA A 133 13.10 6.44 -7.85
N VAL A 134 13.33 7.68 -8.21
CA VAL A 134 13.00 8.21 -9.54
C VAL A 134 14.29 8.56 -10.26
N ASP A 135 15.00 9.60 -9.85
CA ASP A 135 16.23 10.06 -10.51
C ASP A 135 17.49 9.74 -9.70
N ASP A 136 17.42 9.83 -8.39
CA ASP A 136 18.53 9.59 -7.48
C ASP A 136 18.34 8.27 -6.74
N ASP A 137 19.21 7.30 -7.00
CA ASP A 137 19.16 5.95 -6.40
C ASP A 137 19.29 5.93 -4.87
N ARG A 138 19.62 7.05 -4.26
CA ARG A 138 19.77 7.20 -2.80
C ARG A 138 18.55 7.83 -2.15
N ARG A 139 17.59 8.31 -2.94
CA ARG A 139 16.43 9.04 -2.46
C ARG A 139 15.14 8.29 -2.79
N VAL A 140 14.30 8.14 -1.81
CA VAL A 140 12.96 7.58 -2.00
C VAL A 140 12.03 8.70 -2.45
N ASP A 141 11.62 8.66 -3.70
CA ASP A 141 10.69 9.64 -4.28
C ASP A 141 9.29 9.06 -4.49
N MET A 142 9.16 7.75 -4.45
CA MET A 142 7.89 7.06 -4.52
C MET A 142 7.86 5.87 -3.57
N ILE A 143 6.67 5.48 -3.20
CA ILE A 143 6.39 4.28 -2.41
C ILE A 143 5.38 3.45 -3.19
N VAL A 144 5.71 2.18 -3.42
CA VAL A 144 4.74 1.21 -3.91
C VAL A 144 4.30 0.34 -2.73
N GLY A 145 3.03 0.10 -2.63
CA GLY A 145 2.48 -0.75 -1.59
C GLY A 145 1.29 -1.56 -2.07
N ALA A 146 0.87 -2.46 -1.22
CA ALA A 146 -0.38 -3.19 -1.43
C ALA A 146 -1.03 -3.51 -0.10
N LEU A 147 -2.33 -3.68 -0.14
CA LEU A 147 -3.18 -3.97 1.01
C LEU A 147 -3.83 -5.35 0.83
N SER A 148 -3.62 -6.23 1.81
CA SER A 148 -4.24 -7.54 1.86
C SER A 148 -5.27 -7.56 2.97
N PHE A 149 -6.54 -7.51 2.60
CA PHE A 149 -7.63 -7.54 3.56
C PHE A 149 -7.95 -8.98 3.96
N ALA A 150 -8.12 -9.20 5.27
CA ALA A 150 -8.72 -10.42 5.77
C ALA A 150 -10.17 -10.54 5.23
N GLU A 151 -10.72 -11.76 5.28
CA GLU A 151 -12.13 -11.99 4.98
C GLU A 151 -12.99 -10.92 5.67
N PRO A 152 -14.04 -10.43 5.01
CA PRO A 152 -14.85 -9.37 5.56
C PRO A 152 -15.37 -9.74 6.95
N ILE A 153 -15.06 -8.90 7.92
CA ILE A 153 -15.60 -9.06 9.26
C ILE A 153 -17.09 -8.80 9.16
N VAL A 154 -17.87 -9.86 9.32
CA VAL A 154 -19.32 -9.75 9.40
C VAL A 154 -19.65 -8.91 10.61
N THR A 155 -20.19 -7.73 10.40
CA THR A 155 -20.70 -6.91 11.49
C THR A 155 -21.88 -7.66 12.12
N PRO A 156 -21.87 -7.95 13.43
CA PRO A 156 -22.99 -8.62 14.06
C PRO A 156 -24.28 -7.83 13.81
N GLY A 157 -25.26 -8.49 13.19
CA GLY A 157 -26.57 -7.89 12.93
C GLY A 157 -26.84 -7.47 11.48
N VAL A 158 -25.85 -7.54 10.59
CA VAL A 158 -26.08 -7.34 9.15
C VAL A 158 -26.08 -8.70 8.46
N PRO A 159 -27.19 -9.13 7.84
CA PRO A 159 -27.20 -10.40 7.13
C PRO A 159 -26.23 -10.32 5.95
N PHE A 160 -25.42 -11.35 5.80
CA PHE A 160 -24.57 -11.55 4.64
C PHE A 160 -25.44 -11.58 3.39
N SER A 161 -25.48 -10.49 2.65
CA SER A 161 -26.06 -10.51 1.32
C SER A 161 -25.00 -11.01 0.36
N ALA A 162 -25.03 -12.31 0.09
CA ALA A 162 -24.31 -12.89 -1.03
C ALA A 162 -24.93 -12.33 -2.32
N ARG A 163 -24.47 -11.20 -2.76
CA ARG A 163 -24.68 -10.80 -4.15
C ARG A 163 -23.51 -11.31 -4.94
N GLY A 164 -23.67 -12.59 -5.30
CA GLY A 164 -22.94 -13.16 -6.38
C GLY A 164 -23.41 -12.63 -7.71
N THR A 165 -22.60 -12.89 -8.67
CA THR A 165 -22.59 -12.68 -10.12
C THR A 165 -22.18 -11.30 -10.56
#